data_452dc11a9b44652e0929a7c6d4b25bc8
#
_entry.id   452dc11a9b44652e0929a7c6d4b25bc8
#
_cell.length_a   1.000
_cell.length_b   1.000
_cell.length_c   1.000
_cell.angle_alpha   90.00
_cell.angle_beta   90.00
_cell.angle_gamma   90.00
#
_symmetry.space_group_name_H-M   'P 1'
#
loop_
_entity.id
_entity.type
_entity.pdbx_description
1 polymer ?
#
loop_
_entity_poly.entity_id
_entity_poly.type
_entity_poly.pdbx_seq_one_letter_code
_entity_poly.pdbx_strand_id
1 'polypeptide(L)'
;DRIFKLLDEKPEEDDGYVNLVNAKIVDGKIEPSEERTGVWAWKHTHSEDGTTEYRQLKGDLVMDDVDFGYTDDKMVLHNIDLYAKPGQKIAFVGSTGAGKTTITNLINRFYDIQDGKIRYDGININKIKKADLRRSLGIVLQETHLFTDTVMENIRYGRLDATDEEVIAAAKLANADSFIRKLPHGYDT
;
A
#
# COMPACT_ATOMS: atom_id res chain seq x y z
N ASP A 1 23.38 -19.33 13.59
CA ASP A 1 23.17 -18.26 14.57
C ASP A 1 22.37 -17.06 14.05
N ARG A 2 22.69 -16.49 12.89
CA ARG A 2 21.93 -15.34 12.34
C ARG A 2 20.53 -15.72 11.87
N ILE A 3 20.37 -16.91 11.28
CA ILE A 3 19.08 -17.43 10.80
C ILE A 3 18.13 -17.66 11.98
N PHE A 4 18.62 -18.29 13.06
CA PHE A 4 17.81 -18.51 14.26
C PHE A 4 17.39 -17.21 14.94
N LYS A 5 18.29 -16.21 15.00
CA LYS A 5 17.93 -14.88 15.53
C LYS A 5 16.79 -14.23 14.72
N LEU A 6 16.81 -14.37 13.38
CA LEU A 6 15.75 -13.86 12.53
C LEU A 6 14.43 -14.61 12.75
N LEU A 7 14.50 -15.95 12.96
CA LEU A 7 13.30 -16.77 13.21
C LEU A 7 12.71 -16.51 14.60
N ASP A 8 13.52 -16.08 15.55
CA ASP A 8 13.11 -15.76 16.93
C ASP A 8 12.59 -14.31 17.07
N GLU A 9 12.72 -13.48 16.01
CA GLU A 9 12.17 -12.13 16.03
C GLU A 9 10.64 -12.15 16.12
N LYS A 10 10.10 -11.26 16.95
CA LYS A 10 8.66 -11.12 17.08
C LYS A 10 8.05 -10.62 15.79
N PRO A 11 6.84 -11.09 15.42
CA PRO A 11 6.12 -10.53 14.30
C PRO A 11 5.82 -9.04 14.53
N GLU A 12 5.65 -8.32 13.43
CA GLU A 12 5.25 -6.91 13.48
C GLU A 12 3.93 -6.75 14.26
N GLU A 13 3.91 -5.83 15.21
CA GLU A 13 2.67 -5.49 15.93
C GLU A 13 1.69 -4.79 15.00
N ASP A 14 0.43 -5.21 15.02
CA ASP A 14 -0.65 -4.65 14.21
C ASP A 14 -1.98 -4.64 14.97
N ASP A 15 -2.27 -3.50 15.59
CA ASP A 15 -3.53 -3.26 16.30
C ASP A 15 -4.66 -2.75 15.37
N GLY A 16 -4.43 -2.77 14.06
CA GLY A 16 -5.41 -2.35 13.07
C GLY A 16 -6.65 -3.26 13.05
N TYR A 17 -7.82 -2.66 12.89
CA TYR A 17 -9.11 -3.36 12.86
C TYR A 17 -9.96 -3.02 11.64
N VAL A 18 -9.56 -2.01 10.86
CA VAL A 18 -10.18 -1.68 9.58
C VAL A 18 -9.58 -2.58 8.50
N ASN A 19 -10.45 -3.24 7.74
CA ASN A 19 -10.07 -4.21 6.72
C ASN A 19 -10.40 -3.72 5.32
N LEU A 20 -9.64 -4.17 4.32
CA LEU A 20 -9.92 -3.96 2.91
C LEU A 20 -10.74 -5.13 2.37
N VAL A 21 -11.92 -4.85 1.82
CA VAL A 21 -12.84 -5.85 1.29
C VAL A 21 -13.26 -5.52 -0.14
N ASN A 22 -13.64 -6.55 -0.92
CA ASN A 22 -14.32 -6.32 -2.19
C ASN A 22 -15.68 -5.65 -1.93
N ALA A 23 -16.05 -4.76 -2.81
CA ALA A 23 -17.29 -4.00 -2.69
C ALA A 23 -17.99 -3.84 -4.04
N LYS A 24 -19.24 -3.45 -4.01
CA LYS A 24 -20.04 -3.05 -5.17
C LYS A 24 -20.77 -1.76 -4.86
N ILE A 25 -21.14 -1.04 -5.90
CA ILE A 25 -21.97 0.17 -5.78
C ILE A 25 -23.38 -0.19 -6.20
N VAL A 26 -24.33 -0.07 -5.27
CA VAL A 26 -25.76 -0.30 -5.48
C VAL A 26 -26.51 0.97 -5.11
N ASP A 27 -27.22 1.56 -6.06
CA ASP A 27 -27.96 2.82 -5.87
C ASP A 27 -27.12 3.94 -5.21
N GLY A 28 -25.84 4.03 -5.62
CA GLY A 28 -24.90 5.03 -5.10
C GLY A 28 -24.34 4.72 -3.69
N LYS A 29 -24.68 3.58 -3.10
CA LYS A 29 -24.15 3.11 -1.81
C LYS A 29 -23.09 2.04 -2.02
N ILE A 30 -22.09 2.03 -1.14
CA ILE A 30 -21.06 1.00 -1.11
C ILE A 30 -21.57 -0.16 -0.25
N GLU A 31 -21.56 -1.35 -0.83
CA GLU A 31 -21.90 -2.60 -0.16
C GLU A 31 -20.76 -3.62 -0.32
N PRO A 32 -20.53 -4.49 0.67
CA PRO A 32 -19.55 -5.55 0.53
C PRO A 32 -19.95 -6.54 -0.58
N SER A 33 -18.96 -7.15 -1.22
CA SER A 33 -19.17 -8.18 -2.23
C SER A 33 -18.25 -9.36 -1.98
N GLU A 34 -18.75 -10.58 -2.15
CA GLU A 34 -17.93 -11.79 -2.13
C GLU A 34 -17.17 -11.97 -3.45
N GLU A 35 -17.69 -11.41 -4.53
CA GLU A 35 -17.09 -11.47 -5.85
C GLU A 35 -16.08 -10.34 -6.06
N ARG A 36 -15.09 -10.57 -6.94
CA ARG A 36 -14.17 -9.55 -7.41
C ARG A 36 -14.89 -8.62 -8.38
N THR A 37 -15.13 -7.39 -7.95
CA THR A 37 -15.82 -6.36 -8.73
C THR A 37 -14.87 -5.31 -9.31
N GLY A 38 -13.61 -5.31 -8.89
CA GLY A 38 -12.66 -4.21 -9.16
C GLY A 38 -12.87 -2.98 -8.27
N VAL A 39 -13.92 -2.97 -7.44
CA VAL A 39 -14.18 -1.93 -6.44
C VAL A 39 -13.78 -2.46 -5.07
N TRP A 40 -13.07 -1.63 -4.30
CA TRP A 40 -12.61 -1.97 -2.97
C TRP A 40 -13.15 -0.97 -1.96
N ALA A 41 -13.37 -1.42 -0.74
CA ALA A 41 -13.81 -0.58 0.36
C ALA A 41 -13.12 -0.95 1.69
N TRP A 42 -12.95 0.06 2.51
CA TRP A 42 -12.57 -0.07 3.91
C TRP A 42 -13.79 -0.46 4.72
N LYS A 43 -13.73 -1.63 5.36
CA LYS A 43 -14.72 -2.08 6.35
C LYS A 43 -14.26 -1.61 7.72
N HIS A 44 -14.96 -0.64 8.28
CA HIS A 44 -14.71 -0.05 9.59
C HIS A 44 -15.84 -0.38 10.55
N THR A 45 -15.58 -1.25 11.52
CA THR A 45 -16.53 -1.55 12.59
C THR A 45 -16.18 -0.70 13.80
N HIS A 46 -17.13 0.14 14.25
CA HIS A 46 -16.96 1.00 15.40
C HIS A 46 -17.14 0.18 16.68
N SER A 47 -16.15 0.26 17.59
CA SER A 47 -16.17 -0.49 18.85
C SER A 47 -17.22 0.04 19.86
N GLU A 48 -17.64 1.30 19.70
CA GLU A 48 -18.55 1.97 20.65
C GLU A 48 -20.00 1.48 20.52
N ASP A 49 -20.48 1.27 19.30
CA ASP A 49 -21.87 0.91 19.00
C ASP A 49 -22.02 -0.34 18.12
N GLY A 50 -20.90 -0.96 17.69
CA GLY A 50 -20.88 -2.14 16.83
C GLY A 50 -21.32 -1.87 15.40
N THR A 51 -21.54 -0.62 15.00
CA THR A 51 -21.93 -0.27 13.62
C THR A 51 -20.75 -0.50 12.66
N THR A 52 -21.07 -0.90 11.44
CA THR A 52 -20.07 -1.10 10.38
C THR A 52 -20.30 -0.11 9.24
N GLU A 53 -19.30 0.69 8.95
CA GLU A 53 -19.24 1.60 7.82
C GLU A 53 -18.40 1.00 6.70
N TYR A 54 -18.83 1.19 5.45
CA TYR A 54 -18.04 0.87 4.27
C TYR A 54 -17.68 2.15 3.53
N ARG A 55 -16.37 2.40 3.37
CA ARG A 55 -15.85 3.58 2.66
C ARG A 55 -15.06 3.14 1.46
N GLN A 56 -15.39 3.64 0.27
CA GLN A 56 -14.69 3.28 -0.96
C GLN A 56 -13.21 3.64 -0.88
N LEU A 57 -12.35 2.71 -1.29
CA LEU A 57 -10.94 2.97 -1.53
C LEU A 57 -10.79 3.91 -2.74
N LYS A 58 -10.30 5.12 -2.51
CA LYS A 58 -10.09 6.16 -3.53
C LYS A 58 -8.65 6.63 -3.61
N GLY A 59 -7.88 6.44 -2.52
CA GLY A 59 -6.50 6.88 -2.43
C GLY A 59 -6.36 8.35 -2.01
N ASP A 60 -7.27 8.87 -1.21
CA ASP A 60 -7.14 10.18 -0.58
C ASP A 60 -6.17 10.08 0.60
N LEU A 61 -5.06 10.83 0.55
CA LEU A 61 -4.04 10.83 1.59
C LEU A 61 -3.90 12.22 2.20
N VAL A 62 -3.90 12.27 3.54
CA VAL A 62 -3.63 13.50 4.30
C VAL A 62 -2.61 13.19 5.40
N MET A 63 -1.53 13.94 5.44
CA MET A 63 -0.62 14.06 6.58
C MET A 63 -0.86 15.43 7.21
N ASP A 64 -1.02 15.47 8.52
CA ASP A 64 -1.44 16.63 9.29
C ASP A 64 -0.50 16.77 10.49
N ASP A 65 0.34 17.79 10.46
CA ASP A 65 1.32 18.15 11.48
C ASP A 65 2.22 16.95 11.89
N VAL A 66 2.78 16.25 10.89
CA VAL A 66 3.51 15.00 11.14
C VAL A 66 4.96 15.26 11.51
N ASP A 67 5.34 14.77 12.69
CA ASP A 67 6.71 14.69 13.15
C ASP A 67 7.19 13.23 13.15
N PHE A 68 8.43 13.02 12.70
CA PHE A 68 9.04 11.70 12.70
C PHE A 68 10.57 11.73 12.76
N GLY A 69 11.11 10.82 13.56
CA GLY A 69 12.54 10.45 13.60
C GLY A 69 12.70 8.94 13.75
N TYR A 70 13.76 8.38 13.17
CA TYR A 70 14.09 6.97 13.32
C TYR A 70 14.61 6.62 14.73
N THR A 71 15.07 7.63 15.45
CA THR A 71 15.51 7.59 16.85
C THR A 71 14.99 8.84 17.55
N ASP A 72 14.77 8.76 18.86
CA ASP A 72 14.20 9.87 19.65
C ASP A 72 15.04 11.15 19.60
N ASP A 73 16.35 11.02 19.39
CA ASP A 73 17.31 12.12 19.35
C ASP A 73 17.53 12.71 17.96
N LYS A 74 16.96 12.10 16.91
CA LYS A 74 17.17 12.54 15.52
C LYS A 74 15.87 12.60 14.73
N MET A 75 15.21 13.73 14.82
CA MET A 75 14.04 14.03 13.97
C MET A 75 14.46 14.23 12.51
N VAL A 76 13.66 13.69 11.60
CA VAL A 76 13.85 13.76 10.14
C VAL A 76 12.75 14.57 9.47
N LEU A 77 11.54 14.48 9.99
CA LEU A 77 10.38 15.24 9.54
C LEU A 77 9.88 16.12 10.68
N HIS A 78 9.54 17.37 10.36
CA HIS A 78 9.03 18.35 11.30
C HIS A 78 7.80 19.03 10.71
N ASN A 79 6.67 18.95 11.40
CA ASN A 79 5.41 19.63 11.07
C ASN A 79 5.06 19.46 9.57
N ILE A 80 5.05 18.21 9.09
CA ILE A 80 4.78 17.94 7.70
C ILE A 80 3.27 17.91 7.44
N ASP A 81 2.83 18.83 6.61
CA ASP A 81 1.50 18.86 6.02
C ASP A 81 1.57 18.44 4.56
N LEU A 82 0.81 17.42 4.21
CA LEU A 82 0.72 16.89 2.85
C LEU A 82 -0.70 16.43 2.57
N TYR A 83 -1.18 16.68 1.38
CA TYR A 83 -2.42 16.07 0.90
C TYR A 83 -2.28 15.63 -0.55
N ALA A 84 -2.85 14.48 -0.87
CA ALA A 84 -2.95 13.91 -2.20
C ALA A 84 -4.38 13.47 -2.45
N LYS A 85 -5.08 14.13 -3.36
CA LYS A 85 -6.43 13.75 -3.76
C LYS A 85 -6.41 12.55 -4.72
N PRO A 86 -7.49 11.76 -4.80
CA PRO A 86 -7.61 10.68 -5.76
C PRO A 86 -7.23 11.10 -7.19
N GLY A 87 -6.35 10.33 -7.84
CA GLY A 87 -5.84 10.62 -9.18
C GLY A 87 -4.76 11.70 -9.28
N GLN A 88 -4.43 12.38 -8.19
CA GLN A 88 -3.38 13.39 -8.18
C GLN A 88 -1.99 12.74 -8.20
N LYS A 89 -1.06 13.33 -8.95
CA LYS A 89 0.35 12.96 -8.95
C LYS A 89 1.14 13.98 -8.14
N ILE A 90 1.94 13.52 -7.18
CA ILE A 90 2.77 14.36 -6.33
C ILE A 90 4.23 13.96 -6.53
N ALA A 91 5.11 14.96 -6.68
CA ALA A 91 6.54 14.76 -6.75
C ALA A 91 7.22 15.39 -5.53
N PHE A 92 8.01 14.60 -4.81
CA PHE A 92 8.87 15.08 -3.74
C PHE A 92 10.23 15.49 -4.31
N VAL A 93 10.62 16.73 -4.11
CA VAL A 93 11.89 17.30 -4.58
C VAL A 93 12.72 17.72 -3.36
N GLY A 94 14.01 17.46 -3.41
CA GLY A 94 14.93 17.81 -2.33
C GLY A 94 16.23 17.02 -2.41
N SER A 95 17.23 17.44 -1.62
CA SER A 95 18.52 16.77 -1.52
C SER A 95 18.40 15.34 -0.94
N THR A 96 19.48 14.56 -1.06
CA THR A 96 19.57 13.27 -0.36
C THR A 96 19.46 13.48 1.15
N GLY A 97 18.66 12.65 1.83
CA GLY A 97 18.42 12.78 3.26
C GLY A 97 17.32 13.77 3.66
N ALA A 98 16.68 14.47 2.72
CA ALA A 98 15.60 15.43 3.00
C ALA A 98 14.24 14.80 3.36
N GLY A 99 14.20 13.52 3.75
CA GLY A 99 12.97 12.86 4.24
C GLY A 99 12.02 12.32 3.15
N LYS A 100 12.36 12.40 1.85
CA LYS A 100 11.47 11.92 0.77
C LYS A 100 11.09 10.44 0.92
N THR A 101 12.08 9.58 1.12
CA THR A 101 11.88 8.14 1.34
C THR A 101 11.18 7.88 2.68
N THR A 102 11.43 8.71 3.68
CA THR A 102 10.76 8.63 4.99
C THR A 102 9.25 8.81 4.85
N ILE A 103 8.80 9.80 4.07
CA ILE A 103 7.36 10.01 3.81
C ILE A 103 6.72 8.73 3.21
N THR A 104 7.35 8.12 2.20
CA THR A 104 6.82 6.88 1.61
C THR A 104 6.82 5.72 2.59
N ASN A 105 7.83 5.61 3.46
CA ASN A 105 7.89 4.60 4.51
C ASN A 105 6.76 4.76 5.54
N LEU A 106 6.42 5.99 5.91
CA LEU A 106 5.33 6.30 6.83
C LEU A 106 3.95 5.99 6.21
N ILE A 107 3.75 6.30 4.93
CA ILE A 107 2.50 5.97 4.22
C ILE A 107 2.27 4.44 4.21
N ASN A 108 3.34 3.65 4.09
CA ASN A 108 3.28 2.18 4.13
C ASN A 108 3.27 1.60 5.56
N ARG A 109 3.33 2.45 6.57
CA ARG A 109 3.44 2.05 7.98
C ARG A 109 4.58 1.04 8.23
N PHE A 110 5.76 1.28 7.60
CA PHE A 110 6.98 0.59 8.01
C PHE A 110 7.51 1.14 9.33
N TYR A 111 7.10 2.36 9.67
CA TYR A 111 7.33 3.02 10.96
C TYR A 111 6.04 3.76 11.35
N ASP A 112 5.80 3.89 12.64
CA ASP A 112 4.74 4.72 13.18
C ASP A 112 5.28 6.11 13.55
N ILE A 113 4.46 7.15 13.39
CA ILE A 113 4.84 8.54 13.67
C ILE A 113 4.85 8.84 15.17
N GLN A 114 5.68 9.78 15.60
CA GLN A 114 5.71 10.24 16.99
C GLN A 114 4.60 11.23 17.28
N ASP A 115 4.31 12.16 16.34
CA ASP A 115 3.23 13.15 16.50
C ASP A 115 2.55 13.43 15.16
N GLY A 116 1.36 14.05 15.22
CA GLY A 116 0.52 14.33 14.08
C GLY A 116 -0.44 13.19 13.71
N LYS A 117 -0.95 13.22 12.49
CA LYS A 117 -1.90 12.22 11.97
C LYS A 117 -1.68 11.97 10.49
N ILE A 118 -1.76 10.69 10.11
CA ILE A 118 -1.84 10.28 8.71
C ILE A 118 -3.20 9.62 8.49
N ARG A 119 -3.96 10.13 7.51
CA ARG A 119 -5.27 9.58 7.14
C ARG A 119 -5.24 9.09 5.71
N TYR A 120 -5.80 7.92 5.49
CA TYR A 120 -6.00 7.35 4.17
C TYR A 120 -7.49 7.11 3.95
N ASP A 121 -8.05 7.73 2.91
CA ASP A 121 -9.50 7.82 2.69
C ASP A 121 -10.27 8.34 3.92
N GLY A 122 -9.68 9.29 4.64
CA GLY A 122 -10.24 9.88 5.87
C GLY A 122 -10.15 8.99 7.11
N ILE A 123 -9.55 7.80 7.03
CA ILE A 123 -9.33 6.87 8.13
C ILE A 123 -7.90 7.05 8.64
N ASN A 124 -7.71 7.17 9.96
CA ASN A 124 -6.35 7.16 10.53
C ASN A 124 -5.69 5.82 10.19
N ILE A 125 -4.51 5.85 9.55
CA ILE A 125 -3.82 4.64 9.09
C ILE A 125 -3.50 3.65 10.21
N ASN A 126 -3.38 4.12 11.46
CA ASN A 126 -3.16 3.26 12.61
C ASN A 126 -4.36 2.35 12.92
N LYS A 127 -5.56 2.71 12.45
CA LYS A 127 -6.75 1.87 12.55
C LYS A 127 -6.85 0.82 11.45
N ILE A 128 -6.11 0.98 10.35
CA ILE A 128 -6.13 0.06 9.22
C ILE A 128 -5.13 -1.07 9.48
N LYS A 129 -5.52 -2.31 9.24
CA LYS A 129 -4.59 -3.45 9.28
C LYS A 129 -3.43 -3.21 8.32
N LYS A 130 -2.19 -3.37 8.78
CA LYS A 130 -0.98 -3.12 7.99
C LYS A 130 -0.96 -3.91 6.69
N ALA A 131 -1.35 -5.20 6.75
CA ALA A 131 -1.44 -6.04 5.56
C ALA A 131 -2.44 -5.49 4.52
N ASP A 132 -3.60 -5.01 4.97
CA ASP A 132 -4.65 -4.46 4.10
C ASP A 132 -4.27 -3.08 3.56
N LEU A 133 -3.64 -2.23 4.38
CA LEU A 133 -3.08 -0.96 3.91
C LEU A 133 -2.06 -1.19 2.79
N ARG A 134 -1.07 -2.05 3.01
CA ARG A 134 -0.02 -2.35 2.05
C ARG A 134 -0.57 -3.02 0.78
N ARG A 135 -1.60 -3.84 0.90
CA ARG A 135 -2.29 -4.45 -0.26
C ARG A 135 -2.99 -3.41 -1.14
N SER A 136 -3.42 -2.28 -0.57
CA SER A 136 -4.03 -1.18 -1.31
C SER A 136 -3.02 -0.27 -2.03
N LEU A 137 -1.74 -0.41 -1.70
CA LEU A 137 -0.64 0.41 -2.20
C LEU A 137 0.25 -0.38 -3.15
N GLY A 138 0.73 0.26 -4.21
CA GLY A 138 1.79 -0.27 -5.07
C GLY A 138 3.10 0.49 -4.82
N ILE A 139 4.17 -0.23 -4.54
CA ILE A 139 5.50 0.36 -4.35
C ILE A 139 6.39 -0.04 -5.50
N VAL A 140 7.08 0.94 -6.11
CA VAL A 140 8.20 0.72 -7.02
C VAL A 140 9.47 1.16 -6.32
N LEU A 141 10.34 0.20 -6.01
CA LEU A 141 11.62 0.45 -5.34
C LEU A 141 12.68 0.90 -6.35
N GLN A 142 13.67 1.64 -5.87
CA GLN A 142 14.81 2.07 -6.70
C GLN A 142 15.67 0.87 -7.13
N GLU A 143 15.88 -0.08 -6.21
CA GLU A 143 16.54 -1.36 -6.50
C GLU A 143 15.48 -2.44 -6.56
N THR A 144 15.28 -3.00 -7.76
CA THR A 144 14.29 -4.05 -8.00
C THR A 144 15.02 -5.38 -8.07
N HIS A 145 14.59 -6.34 -7.25
CA HIS A 145 15.05 -7.72 -7.30
C HIS A 145 14.01 -8.57 -8.01
N LEU A 146 14.45 -9.31 -9.03
CA LEU A 146 13.62 -10.31 -9.68
C LEU A 146 14.00 -11.69 -9.15
N PHE A 147 13.00 -12.53 -8.98
CA PHE A 147 13.22 -13.94 -8.70
C PHE A 147 13.77 -14.65 -9.94
N THR A 148 14.54 -15.72 -9.74
CA THR A 148 15.01 -16.59 -10.81
C THR A 148 13.83 -17.42 -11.32
N ASP A 149 13.01 -16.81 -12.15
CA ASP A 149 11.81 -17.36 -12.75
C ASP A 149 11.45 -16.51 -13.98
N THR A 150 10.40 -16.91 -14.71
CA THR A 150 9.94 -16.16 -15.88
C THR A 150 9.41 -14.77 -15.52
N VAL A 151 9.33 -13.88 -16.50
CA VAL A 151 8.67 -12.57 -16.34
C VAL A 151 7.21 -12.76 -15.89
N MET A 152 6.52 -13.77 -16.45
CA MET A 152 5.15 -14.12 -16.07
C MET A 152 5.03 -14.37 -14.57
N GLU A 153 5.89 -15.23 -14.01
CA GLU A 153 5.84 -15.60 -12.60
C GLU A 153 6.31 -14.47 -11.67
N ASN A 154 7.27 -13.66 -12.09
CA ASN A 154 7.67 -12.46 -11.36
C ASN A 154 6.52 -11.45 -11.22
N ILE A 155 5.69 -11.28 -12.24
CA ILE A 155 4.48 -10.43 -12.16
C ILE A 155 3.40 -11.11 -11.32
N ARG A 156 3.20 -12.43 -11.51
CA ARG A 156 2.22 -13.24 -10.77
C ARG A 156 2.50 -13.28 -9.27
N TYR A 157 3.75 -13.04 -8.85
CA TYR A 157 4.13 -13.00 -7.44
C TYR A 157 3.27 -12.03 -6.60
N GLY A 158 2.78 -10.95 -7.19
CA GLY A 158 1.86 -10.01 -6.54
C GLY A 158 0.49 -10.62 -6.22
N ARG A 159 0.11 -11.72 -6.92
CA ARG A 159 -1.10 -12.50 -6.71
C ARG A 159 -0.94 -13.88 -7.33
N LEU A 160 -0.63 -14.87 -6.51
CA LEU A 160 -0.25 -16.21 -6.94
C LEU A 160 -1.35 -16.97 -7.68
N ASP A 161 -2.62 -16.63 -7.46
CA ASP A 161 -3.79 -17.23 -8.12
C ASP A 161 -4.24 -16.48 -9.39
N ALA A 162 -3.44 -15.50 -9.87
CA ALA A 162 -3.76 -14.75 -11.09
C ALA A 162 -3.63 -15.63 -12.33
N THR A 163 -4.59 -15.52 -13.27
CA THR A 163 -4.48 -16.16 -14.58
C THR A 163 -3.47 -15.45 -15.47
N ASP A 164 -3.00 -16.11 -16.54
CA ASP A 164 -2.07 -15.49 -17.50
C ASP A 164 -2.65 -14.24 -18.12
N GLU A 165 -3.96 -14.24 -18.43
CA GLU A 165 -4.65 -13.09 -19.00
C GLU A 165 -4.67 -11.91 -18.02
N GLU A 166 -4.86 -12.15 -16.72
CA GLU A 166 -4.83 -11.14 -15.69
C GLU A 166 -3.42 -10.56 -15.51
N VAL A 167 -2.38 -11.40 -15.57
CA VAL A 167 -0.97 -10.99 -15.54
C VAL A 167 -0.65 -10.09 -16.74
N ILE A 168 -1.05 -10.50 -17.95
CA ILE A 168 -0.86 -9.72 -19.18
C ILE A 168 -1.64 -8.39 -19.10
N ALA A 169 -2.86 -8.41 -18.56
CA ALA A 169 -3.65 -7.21 -18.36
C ALA A 169 -2.96 -6.22 -17.41
N ALA A 170 -2.39 -6.71 -16.30
CA ALA A 170 -1.61 -5.90 -15.36
C ALA A 170 -0.36 -5.31 -16.03
N ALA A 171 0.37 -6.11 -16.81
CA ALA A 171 1.53 -5.64 -17.56
C ALA A 171 1.18 -4.55 -18.58
N LYS A 172 0.02 -4.65 -19.24
CA LYS A 172 -0.51 -3.60 -20.16
C LYS A 172 -0.81 -2.31 -19.40
N LEU A 173 -1.46 -2.39 -18.25
CA LEU A 173 -1.75 -1.23 -17.39
C LEU A 173 -0.47 -0.54 -16.92
N ALA A 174 0.57 -1.32 -16.62
CA ALA A 174 1.90 -0.81 -16.25
C ALA A 174 2.75 -0.33 -17.44
N ASN A 175 2.23 -0.37 -18.69
CA ASN A 175 2.96 -0.11 -19.93
C ASN A 175 4.18 -1.03 -20.13
N ALA A 176 4.19 -2.21 -19.53
CA ALA A 176 5.28 -3.18 -19.61
C ALA A 176 5.13 -4.18 -20.77
N ASP A 177 3.91 -4.52 -21.19
CA ASP A 177 3.58 -5.54 -22.20
C ASP A 177 4.37 -5.33 -23.50
N SER A 178 4.47 -4.08 -23.96
CA SER A 178 5.11 -3.77 -25.25
C SER A 178 6.62 -4.10 -25.30
N PHE A 179 7.34 -3.97 -24.19
CA PHE A 179 8.75 -4.35 -24.14
C PHE A 179 8.94 -5.82 -23.74
N ILE A 180 8.07 -6.40 -22.91
CA ILE A 180 8.11 -7.82 -22.58
C ILE A 180 7.98 -8.67 -23.84
N ARG A 181 7.06 -8.35 -24.73
CA ARG A 181 6.87 -9.05 -26.02
C ARG A 181 8.06 -8.96 -26.98
N LYS A 182 9.01 -8.05 -26.73
CA LYS A 182 10.24 -7.92 -27.51
C LYS A 182 11.39 -8.77 -26.95
N LEU A 183 11.23 -9.36 -25.79
CA LEU A 183 12.20 -10.29 -25.23
C LEU A 183 12.22 -11.59 -26.05
N PRO A 184 13.33 -12.36 -26.06
CA PRO A 184 13.46 -13.57 -26.88
C PRO A 184 12.34 -14.59 -26.71
N HIS A 185 11.84 -14.75 -25.50
CA HIS A 185 10.73 -15.65 -25.16
C HIS A 185 9.52 -14.91 -24.59
N GLY A 186 9.44 -13.57 -24.73
CA GLY A 186 8.34 -12.78 -24.22
C GLY A 186 8.15 -12.94 -22.71
N TYR A 187 6.95 -13.33 -22.29
CA TYR A 187 6.63 -13.56 -20.88
C TYR A 187 7.33 -14.78 -20.26
N ASP A 188 7.80 -15.71 -21.08
CA ASP A 188 8.52 -16.92 -20.65
C ASP A 188 10.05 -16.71 -20.61
N THR A 189 10.51 -15.46 -20.70
CA THR A 189 11.94 -15.08 -20.58
C THR A 189 12.40 -15.20 -19.15
#